data_56b81d037783c6231c675febbfc6935c
#
_entry.id   56b81d037783c6231c675febbfc6935c
#
_cell.length_a   1.000
_cell.length_b   1.000
_cell.length_c   1.000
_cell.angle_alpha   90.00
_cell.angle_beta   90.00
_cell.angle_gamma   90.00
#
_symmetry.space_group_name_H-M   'P 1'
#
loop_
_entity.id
_entity.type
_entity.pdbx_description
1 polymer ?
#
loop_
_entity_poly.entity_id
_entity_poly.type
_entity_poly.pdbx_seq_one_letter_code
_entity_poly.pdbx_strand_id
1 'polypeptide(L)' 'MDFDSRNMQSVLSTEFRENTVWYHIKIKPGNGVLSKVPFWLGANSEEEIYKILKRKHKINKKDVEWIKQETPPFVGE' A
#
# COMPACT_ATOMS: atom_id res chain seq x y z
N MET A 1 -0.27 -22.06 5.62
CA MET A 1 0.07 -21.75 6.39
C MET A 1 -0.21 -20.53 6.72
N ASP A 2 -0.24 -20.18 7.48
CA ASP A 2 -0.66 -19.11 7.70
C ASP A 2 0.19 -18.18 7.98
N PHE A 3 0.50 -17.49 7.28
CA PHE A 3 1.31 -16.68 7.52
C PHE A 3 0.95 -15.70 8.40
N ASP A 4 1.65 -15.00 8.86
CA ASP A 4 1.42 -14.12 9.74
C ASP A 4 0.63 -13.06 9.41
N SER A 5 -0.59 -13.10 9.60
CA SER A 5 -1.41 -12.01 9.30
C SER A 5 -1.08 -10.84 10.16
N ARG A 6 -0.44 -11.02 11.28
CA ARG A 6 -0.10 -9.89 12.06
C ARG A 6 0.88 -8.99 11.40
N ASN A 7 1.69 -9.51 10.52
CA ASN A 7 2.63 -8.70 9.83
C ASN A 7 1.99 -7.95 8.71
N MET A 8 0.71 -8.19 8.46
CA MET A 8 0.05 -7.57 7.37
C MET A 8 -0.80 -6.41 7.78
N GLN A 9 -0.74 -6.02 9.03
CA GLN A 9 -1.63 -4.99 9.49
C GLN A 9 -1.49 -3.69 8.76
N SER A 10 -0.31 -3.35 8.32
CA SER A 10 -0.09 -2.11 7.61
C SER A 10 -0.06 -2.31 6.11
N VAL A 11 -0.37 -3.51 5.63
CA VAL A 11 -0.28 -3.84 4.23
C VAL A 11 -1.68 -4.09 3.69
N LEU A 12 -2.08 -3.34 2.71
CA LEU A 12 -3.42 -3.48 2.15
C LEU A 12 -3.50 -4.52 1.06
N SER A 13 -2.38 -4.85 0.44
CA SER A 13 -2.39 -5.84 -0.60
C SER A 13 -1.97 -7.15 -0.03
N THR A 14 -2.56 -8.22 -0.45
CA THR A 14 -2.19 -9.52 0.02
C THR A 14 -1.41 -10.30 -1.00
N GLU A 15 -1.06 -9.67 -2.11
CA GLU A 15 -0.32 -10.37 -3.08
C GLU A 15 1.12 -10.09 -2.98
N PHE A 16 1.94 -11.08 -2.65
CA PHE A 16 3.35 -10.92 -2.56
C PHE A 16 4.04 -11.73 -3.60
N ARG A 17 5.07 -11.17 -4.22
CA ARG A 17 5.87 -11.89 -5.15
C ARG A 17 7.27 -11.55 -4.84
N GLU A 18 8.18 -12.39 -5.26
CA GLU A 18 9.55 -12.14 -5.03
C GLU A 18 9.99 -10.81 -5.51
N ASN A 19 9.47 -10.33 -6.59
CA ASN A 19 9.90 -9.08 -7.17
C ASN A 19 8.96 -7.93 -6.88
N THR A 20 8.18 -8.06 -5.84
CA THR A 20 7.26 -7.01 -5.49
C THR A 20 8.01 -5.78 -5.06
N VAL A 21 7.59 -4.66 -5.56
CA VAL A 21 8.14 -3.39 -5.15
C VAL A 21 7.17 -2.78 -4.15
N TRP A 22 7.70 -2.30 -3.06
CA TRP A 22 6.86 -1.78 -1.99
C TRP A 22 6.78 -0.27 -2.05
N TYR A 23 5.60 0.24 -1.73
CA TYR A 23 5.37 1.69 -1.74
C TYR A 23 4.73 2.10 -0.43
N HIS A 24 5.22 3.21 0.10
CA HIS A 24 4.67 3.79 1.32
C HIS A 24 3.80 4.94 0.86
N ILE A 25 2.55 4.96 1.25
CA ILE A 25 1.55 5.85 0.68
C ILE A 25 0.80 6.60 1.77
N LYS A 26 0.54 7.86 1.52
CA LYS A 26 -0.28 8.64 2.42
C LYS A 26 -1.40 9.26 1.61
N ILE A 27 -2.62 9.14 2.09
CA ILE A 27 -3.80 9.64 1.42
C ILE A 27 -4.20 10.96 2.06
N LYS A 28 -4.73 11.88 1.27
CA LYS A 28 -5.14 13.17 1.77
C LYS A 28 -6.28 13.03 2.76
N PRO A 29 -6.37 13.92 3.74
CA PRO A 29 -7.44 13.85 4.74
C PRO A 29 -8.80 13.90 4.07
N GLY A 30 -9.76 13.29 4.72
CA GLY A 30 -11.10 13.29 4.19
C GLY A 30 -11.48 12.06 3.42
N ASN A 31 -10.56 11.14 3.29
CA ASN A 31 -10.82 9.92 2.54
C ASN A 31 -11.00 8.71 3.45
N GLY A 32 -11.54 8.93 4.63
CA GLY A 32 -11.89 7.83 5.51
C GLY A 32 -10.72 7.31 6.30
N VAL A 33 -10.85 6.08 6.73
CA VAL A 33 -9.87 5.47 7.59
C VAL A 33 -8.49 5.42 6.96
N LEU A 34 -8.42 5.23 5.65
CA LEU A 34 -7.12 5.12 5.00
C LEU A 34 -6.30 6.39 5.04
N SER A 35 -6.95 7.52 5.29
CA SER A 35 -6.23 8.77 5.32
C SER A 35 -5.62 9.08 6.69
N LYS A 36 -5.86 8.20 7.66
CA LYS A 36 -5.40 8.50 8.99
C LYS A 36 -3.92 8.27 9.20
N VAL A 37 -3.39 7.23 8.60
CA VAL A 37 -1.97 6.95 8.72
C VAL A 37 -1.44 6.44 7.40
N PRO A 38 -0.16 6.57 7.15
CA PRO A 38 0.41 6.00 5.94
C PRO A 38 0.32 4.48 5.96
N PHE A 39 0.29 3.88 4.80
CA PHE A 39 0.21 2.44 4.71
C PHE A 39 1.12 1.93 3.60
N TRP A 40 1.26 0.62 3.52
CA TRP A 40 2.15 0.00 2.54
C TRP A 40 1.35 -0.81 1.54
N LEU A 41 1.78 -0.74 0.28
CA LEU A 41 1.19 -1.55 -0.77
C LEU A 41 2.30 -2.10 -1.63
N GLY A 42 2.18 -3.34 -2.02
CA GLY A 42 3.13 -3.96 -2.93
C GLY A 42 2.56 -4.09 -4.32
N ALA A 43 3.35 -3.75 -5.31
CA ALA A 43 2.92 -3.87 -6.70
C ALA A 43 4.14 -3.87 -7.59
N ASN A 44 3.92 -4.05 -8.88
CA ASN A 44 5.04 -4.05 -9.82
C ASN A 44 5.48 -2.65 -10.20
N SER A 45 4.61 -1.68 -10.08
CA SER A 45 4.95 -0.32 -10.45
C SER A 45 4.03 0.64 -9.73
N GLU A 46 4.42 1.91 -9.75
CA GLU A 46 3.61 2.93 -9.13
C GLU A 46 2.26 3.05 -9.81
N GLU A 47 2.23 2.84 -11.11
CA GLU A 47 1.00 2.91 -11.84
C GLU A 47 0.04 1.87 -11.36
N GLU A 48 0.53 0.70 -11.05
CA GLU A 48 -0.31 -0.36 -10.56
C GLU A 48 -0.86 -0.03 -9.19
N ILE A 49 -0.11 0.70 -8.39
CA ILE A 49 -0.59 1.13 -7.10
C ILE A 49 -1.84 1.99 -7.27
N TYR A 50 -1.83 2.91 -8.21
CA TYR A 50 -2.99 3.77 -8.41
C TYR A 50 -4.19 2.95 -8.88
N LYS A 51 -3.96 1.92 -9.67
CA LYS A 51 -5.04 1.07 -10.12
C LYS A 51 -5.66 0.31 -8.96
N ILE A 52 -4.83 -0.17 -8.06
CA ILE A 52 -5.30 -0.90 -6.91
C ILE A 52 -6.11 0.02 -6.00
N LEU A 53 -5.62 1.22 -5.78
CA LEU A 53 -6.31 2.15 -4.92
C LEU A 53 -7.67 2.50 -5.48
N LYS A 54 -7.75 2.70 -6.77
CA LYS A 54 -9.02 3.04 -7.36
C LYS A 54 -9.99 1.88 -7.33
N ARG A 55 -9.50 0.69 -7.68
CA ARG A 55 -10.37 -0.45 -7.78
C ARG A 55 -10.83 -0.97 -6.45
N LYS A 56 -9.91 -1.08 -5.49
CA LYS A 56 -10.25 -1.68 -4.22
C LYS A 56 -10.70 -0.70 -3.15
N HIS A 57 -10.22 0.52 -3.24
CA HIS A 57 -10.48 1.49 -2.18
C HIS A 57 -11.17 2.75 -2.66
N LYS A 58 -11.44 2.85 -3.95
CA LYS A 58 -12.14 4.00 -4.54
C LYS A 58 -11.39 5.30 -4.31
N ILE A 59 -10.07 5.23 -4.30
CA ILE A 59 -9.23 6.40 -4.12
C ILE A 59 -8.61 6.78 -5.44
N ASN A 60 -8.73 8.05 -5.83
CA ASN A 60 -8.18 8.51 -7.07
C ASN A 60 -6.77 9.01 -6.87
N LYS A 61 -6.03 9.10 -7.96
CA LYS A 61 -4.66 9.56 -7.90
C LYS A 61 -4.56 10.93 -7.24
N LYS A 62 -5.51 11.78 -7.49
CA LYS A 62 -5.49 13.13 -6.94
C LYS A 62 -5.65 13.13 -5.42
N ASP A 63 -6.13 12.03 -4.86
CA ASP A 63 -6.31 11.95 -3.44
C ASP A 63 -5.09 11.42 -2.71
N VAL A 64 -4.04 11.10 -3.43
CA VAL A 64 -2.82 10.61 -2.84
C VAL A 64 -1.97 11.80 -2.47
N GLU A 65 -1.65 11.94 -1.19
CA GLU A 65 -0.86 13.05 -0.74
C GLU A 65 0.61 12.84 -1.13
N TRP A 66 1.12 11.66 -0.92
CA TRP A 66 2.45 11.31 -1.39
C TRP A 66 2.60 9.78 -1.49
N ILE A 67 3.57 9.37 -2.27
CA ILE A 67 3.86 7.97 -2.44
C ILE A 67 5.37 7.86 -2.59
N LYS A 68 5.98 6.93 -1.88
CA LYS A 68 7.41 6.73 -1.92
C LYS A 68 7.70 5.25 -2.12
N GLN A 69 8.71 4.99 -2.90
CA GLN A 69 9.14 3.61 -3.10
C GLN A 69 10.11 3.27 -1.99
N GLU A 70 9.68 2.49 -1.03
CA GLU A 70 10.50 2.14 0.11
C GLU A 70 10.15 0.74 0.53
N THR A 71 11.08 0.07 1.17
CA THR A 71 10.82 -1.26 1.69
C THR A 71 10.33 -1.15 3.13
N PRO A 72 9.24 -1.79 3.46
CA PRO A 72 8.73 -1.70 4.82
C PRO A 72 9.70 -2.34 5.81
N PRO A 73 9.69 -1.89 7.04
CA PRO A 73 10.62 -2.43 8.02
C PRO A 73 10.39 -3.90 8.33
N PHE A 74 9.23 -4.42 8.03
CA PHE A 74 8.95 -5.82 8.29
C PHE A 74 9.28 -6.72 7.12
N VAL A 75 9.86 -6.16 6.05
CA VAL A 75 10.21 -6.94 4.88
C VAL A 75 11.69 -6.86 4.67
N GLY A 76 12.27 -7.91 4.21
CA GLY A 76 13.67 -7.85 3.87
C GLY A 76 14.60 -8.17 5.01
N GLU A 77 14.08 -8.69 6.06
CA GLU A 77 14.93 -9.02 7.13
C GLU A 77 15.43 -10.35 7.05
#